data_07b418161274fd412b1fed0df2ce9043
#
_entry.id   07b418161274fd412b1fed0df2ce9043
#
_cell.length_a   1.000
_cell.length_b   1.000
_cell.length_c   1.000
_cell.angle_alpha   90.00
_cell.angle_beta   90.00
_cell.angle_gamma   90.00
#
_symmetry.space_group_name_H-M   'P 1'
#
loop_
_entity.id
_entity.type
_entity.pdbx_description
1 polymer ?
#
loop_
_entity_poly.entity_id
_entity_poly.type
_entity_poly.pdbx_seq_one_letter_code
_entity_poly.pdbx_strand_id
1 'polypeptide(L)'
;MEGIELRIKGKVQGVGFRPFVWLLANRHNLRGDVNNDGQGVLIRLLAPTEQQLKHFLHDLQTQLPLLALITDIQQHEKRWENPPHFTGFEIRESENNAMDTQIVPDAATCPACLNDLFDRNNRRYHYPFTNCTHCGPRFTIIKAIPYDRKNTSMVSFPLCADCAAEYKNPADRRFHAQPNACPVCGPHVWLVDKRGNLADEKTPIKTTALLLQRGRIVAVKGIG
;
A
#
# COMPACT_ATOMS: atom_id res chain seq x y z
N MET A 1 -25.96 19.36 -5.37
CA MET A 1 -24.60 19.95 -5.50
C MET A 1 -23.95 19.31 -6.71
N GLU A 2 -23.30 20.09 -7.54
CA GLU A 2 -22.59 19.59 -8.71
C GLU A 2 -21.19 19.09 -8.32
N GLY A 3 -20.66 18.15 -9.07
CA GLY A 3 -19.33 17.62 -8.88
C GLY A 3 -18.91 16.69 -10.01
N ILE A 4 -17.77 16.07 -9.85
CA ILE A 4 -17.17 15.21 -10.88
C ILE A 4 -16.79 13.87 -10.26
N GLU A 5 -17.11 12.83 -10.99
CA GLU A 5 -16.71 11.46 -10.70
C GLU A 5 -15.67 11.03 -11.73
N LEU A 6 -14.49 10.60 -11.25
CA LEU A 6 -13.43 10.08 -12.09
C LEU A 6 -13.25 8.59 -11.81
N ARG A 7 -13.36 7.77 -12.84
CA ARG A 7 -13.05 6.34 -12.80
C ARG A 7 -11.67 6.12 -13.40
N ILE A 8 -10.74 5.63 -12.61
CA ILE A 8 -9.36 5.38 -13.04
C ILE A 8 -9.14 3.88 -13.14
N LYS A 9 -8.75 3.41 -14.34
CA LYS A 9 -8.43 2.01 -14.61
C LYS A 9 -6.95 1.81 -14.84
N GLY A 10 -6.48 0.56 -14.65
CA GLY A 10 -5.08 0.17 -14.84
C GLY A 10 -4.45 -0.44 -13.60
N LYS A 11 -3.13 -0.35 -13.48
CA LYS A 11 -2.37 -0.78 -12.30
C LYS A 11 -2.38 0.34 -11.25
N VAL A 12 -3.51 0.51 -10.57
CA VAL A 12 -3.75 1.63 -9.65
C VAL A 12 -4.08 1.17 -8.22
N GLN A 13 -4.14 -0.15 -7.97
CA GLN A 13 -4.28 -0.69 -6.62
C GLN A 13 -2.98 -1.33 -6.12
N GLY A 14 -2.68 -1.18 -4.83
CA GLY A 14 -1.46 -1.72 -4.22
C GLY A 14 -0.16 -0.95 -4.55
N VAL A 15 -0.25 0.20 -5.18
CA VAL A 15 0.89 1.02 -5.64
C VAL A 15 1.00 2.38 -4.94
N GLY A 16 0.24 2.58 -3.85
CA GLY A 16 0.17 3.88 -3.17
C GLY A 16 -0.69 4.92 -3.90
N PHE A 17 -1.57 4.48 -4.80
CA PHE A 17 -2.35 5.39 -5.63
C PHE A 17 -3.37 6.21 -4.83
N ARG A 18 -4.12 5.62 -3.89
CA ARG A 18 -5.05 6.36 -3.02
C ARG A 18 -4.34 7.43 -2.17
N PRO A 19 -3.22 7.14 -1.48
CA PRO A 19 -2.38 8.15 -0.83
C PRO A 19 -1.91 9.28 -1.77
N PHE A 20 -1.49 8.92 -2.98
CA PHE A 20 -1.07 9.87 -3.99
C PHE A 20 -2.22 10.80 -4.40
N VAL A 21 -3.39 10.26 -4.73
CA VAL A 21 -4.60 11.04 -5.05
C VAL A 21 -4.97 11.97 -3.89
N TRP A 22 -4.91 11.49 -2.65
CA TRP A 22 -5.18 12.29 -1.46
C TRP A 22 -4.22 13.48 -1.35
N LEU A 23 -2.92 13.26 -1.54
CA LEU A 23 -1.91 14.33 -1.52
C LEU A 23 -2.16 15.36 -2.62
N LEU A 24 -2.45 14.92 -3.85
CA LEU A 24 -2.77 15.81 -4.96
C LEU A 24 -4.03 16.63 -4.70
N ALA A 25 -5.10 15.98 -4.27
CA ALA A 25 -6.37 16.65 -3.99
C ALA A 25 -6.21 17.76 -2.93
N ASN A 26 -5.47 17.47 -1.85
CA ASN A 26 -5.18 18.48 -0.83
C ASN A 26 -4.28 19.61 -1.37
N ARG A 27 -3.29 19.31 -2.23
CA ARG A 27 -2.45 20.34 -2.89
C ARG A 27 -3.28 21.30 -3.73
N HIS A 28 -4.30 20.79 -4.41
CA HIS A 28 -5.20 21.57 -5.25
C HIS A 28 -6.43 22.11 -4.49
N ASN A 29 -6.47 21.97 -3.16
CA ASN A 29 -7.61 22.39 -2.31
C ASN A 29 -8.95 21.82 -2.77
N LEU A 30 -8.96 20.56 -3.24
CA LEU A 30 -10.14 19.85 -3.65
C LEU A 30 -10.82 19.18 -2.43
N ARG A 31 -12.16 19.08 -2.49
CA ARG A 31 -12.96 18.33 -1.53
C ARG A 31 -13.57 17.11 -2.19
N GLY A 32 -13.66 16.03 -1.45
CA GLY A 32 -14.19 14.79 -1.99
C GLY A 32 -13.62 13.56 -1.36
N ASP A 33 -13.56 12.46 -2.10
CA ASP A 33 -12.99 11.22 -1.63
C ASP A 33 -12.37 10.37 -2.76
N VAL A 34 -11.62 9.36 -2.32
CA VAL A 34 -11.09 8.31 -3.17
C VAL A 34 -11.30 6.95 -2.51
N ASN A 35 -11.79 5.97 -3.27
CA ASN A 35 -11.88 4.58 -2.85
C ASN A 35 -11.42 3.61 -3.95
N ASN A 36 -11.10 2.39 -3.55
CA ASN A 36 -10.93 1.27 -4.47
C ASN A 36 -12.24 0.49 -4.57
N ASP A 37 -12.52 -0.03 -5.75
CA ASP A 37 -13.54 -1.05 -5.97
C ASP A 37 -13.06 -2.10 -6.98
N GLY A 38 -13.95 -3.01 -7.39
CA GLY A 38 -13.61 -4.04 -8.35
C GLY A 38 -13.30 -3.53 -9.77
N GLN A 39 -13.61 -2.26 -10.09
CA GLN A 39 -13.38 -1.66 -11.40
C GLN A 39 -12.16 -0.73 -11.46
N GLY A 40 -11.44 -0.56 -10.34
CA GLY A 40 -10.26 0.29 -10.25
C GLY A 40 -10.29 1.26 -9.08
N VAL A 41 -10.09 2.55 -9.36
CA VAL A 41 -10.16 3.63 -8.37
C VAL A 41 -11.26 4.61 -8.76
N LEU A 42 -12.12 4.91 -7.82
CA LEU A 42 -13.15 5.94 -7.94
C LEU A 42 -12.73 7.17 -7.15
N ILE A 43 -12.73 8.33 -7.81
CA ILE A 43 -12.48 9.64 -7.20
C ILE A 43 -13.72 10.49 -7.37
N ARG A 44 -14.21 11.07 -6.29
CA ARG A 44 -15.35 12.01 -6.32
C ARG A 44 -14.85 13.38 -5.88
N LEU A 45 -15.12 14.40 -6.70
CA LEU A 45 -14.72 15.79 -6.46
C LEU A 45 -15.96 16.65 -6.33
N LEU A 46 -16.09 17.39 -5.22
CA LEU A 46 -17.21 18.33 -5.02
C LEU A 46 -16.88 19.69 -5.62
N ALA A 47 -17.74 20.13 -6.54
CA ALA A 47 -17.74 21.46 -7.13
C ALA A 47 -16.31 22.03 -7.40
N PRO A 48 -15.43 21.26 -8.11
CA PRO A 48 -14.12 21.78 -8.47
C PRO A 48 -14.29 22.91 -9.49
N THR A 49 -13.44 23.94 -9.41
CA THR A 49 -13.35 24.87 -10.53
C THR A 49 -12.72 24.17 -11.74
N GLU A 50 -12.99 24.65 -12.94
CA GLU A 50 -12.40 24.10 -14.17
C GLU A 50 -10.87 24.11 -14.11
N GLN A 51 -10.28 25.17 -13.58
CA GLN A 51 -8.83 25.28 -13.41
C GLN A 51 -8.26 24.27 -12.41
N GLN A 52 -8.91 24.09 -11.26
CA GLN A 52 -8.50 23.08 -10.27
C GLN A 52 -8.54 21.69 -10.87
N LEU A 53 -9.63 21.34 -11.57
CA LEU A 53 -9.76 20.05 -12.22
C LEU A 53 -8.69 19.81 -13.29
N LYS A 54 -8.43 20.80 -14.13
CA LYS A 54 -7.38 20.71 -15.17
C LYS A 54 -6.00 20.48 -14.58
N HIS A 55 -5.62 21.22 -13.54
CA HIS A 55 -4.32 21.04 -12.89
C HIS A 55 -4.25 19.69 -12.17
N PHE A 56 -5.29 19.29 -11.47
CA PHE A 56 -5.37 18.00 -10.80
C PHE A 56 -5.22 16.82 -11.80
N LEU A 57 -5.93 16.83 -12.91
CA LEU A 57 -5.84 15.81 -13.96
C LEU A 57 -4.46 15.77 -14.62
N HIS A 58 -3.86 16.93 -14.83
CA HIS A 58 -2.47 17.01 -15.34
C HIS A 58 -1.48 16.34 -14.38
N ASP A 59 -1.52 16.71 -13.11
CA ASP A 59 -0.62 16.16 -12.09
C ASP A 59 -0.91 14.68 -11.83
N LEU A 60 -2.17 14.25 -11.88
CA LEU A 60 -2.58 12.87 -11.76
C LEU A 60 -1.93 11.97 -12.82
N GLN A 61 -1.75 12.48 -14.03
CA GLN A 61 -1.14 11.74 -15.14
C GLN A 61 0.39 11.85 -15.18
N THR A 62 0.96 12.97 -14.72
CA THR A 62 2.40 13.25 -14.88
C THR A 62 3.24 12.90 -13.65
N GLN A 63 2.63 12.78 -12.45
CA GLN A 63 3.34 12.54 -11.18
C GLN A 63 3.02 11.16 -10.57
N LEU A 64 2.70 10.17 -11.40
CA LEU A 64 2.30 8.84 -10.95
C LEU A 64 3.32 8.18 -10.01
N PRO A 65 2.85 7.44 -8.98
CA PRO A 65 3.70 6.53 -8.23
C PRO A 65 4.42 5.54 -9.17
N LEU A 66 5.68 5.22 -8.87
CA LEU A 66 6.58 4.44 -9.74
C LEU A 66 5.98 3.14 -10.31
N LEU A 67 5.13 2.46 -9.55
CA LEU A 67 4.50 1.19 -9.94
C LEU A 67 3.10 1.38 -10.54
N ALA A 68 2.58 2.60 -10.54
CA ALA A 68 1.25 2.89 -11.06
C ALA A 68 1.27 3.02 -12.60
N LEU A 69 0.22 2.55 -13.21
CA LEU A 69 -0.05 2.74 -14.65
C LEU A 69 -1.53 2.99 -14.84
N ILE A 70 -1.88 4.16 -15.34
CA ILE A 70 -3.25 4.48 -15.75
C ILE A 70 -3.41 4.05 -17.21
N THR A 71 -4.44 3.24 -17.48
CA THR A 71 -4.81 2.82 -18.84
C THR A 71 -6.03 3.55 -19.36
N ASP A 72 -6.91 4.02 -18.46
CA ASP A 72 -8.12 4.73 -18.82
C ASP A 72 -8.54 5.68 -17.69
N ILE A 73 -9.08 6.85 -18.06
CA ILE A 73 -9.71 7.84 -17.17
C ILE A 73 -11.07 8.19 -17.74
N GLN A 74 -12.12 7.78 -17.05
CA GLN A 74 -13.48 8.14 -17.39
C GLN A 74 -13.94 9.27 -16.46
N GLN A 75 -14.47 10.35 -17.05
CA GLN A 75 -14.97 11.51 -16.31
C GLN A 75 -16.46 11.64 -16.52
N HIS A 76 -17.20 11.78 -15.43
CA HIS A 76 -18.64 11.98 -15.44
C HIS A 76 -19.00 13.17 -14.56
N GLU A 77 -19.79 14.10 -15.12
CA GLU A 77 -20.45 15.11 -14.32
C GLU A 77 -21.52 14.45 -13.45
N LYS A 78 -21.59 14.81 -12.19
CA LYS A 78 -22.50 14.24 -11.22
C LYS A 78 -23.25 15.34 -10.48
N ARG A 79 -24.56 15.17 -10.38
CA ARG A 79 -25.39 16.01 -9.52
C ARG A 79 -25.92 15.16 -8.38
N TRP A 80 -25.45 15.46 -7.16
CA TRP A 80 -25.94 14.77 -5.96
C TRP A 80 -27.12 15.53 -5.36
N GLU A 81 -28.27 14.88 -5.19
CA GLU A 81 -29.42 15.41 -4.46
C GLU A 81 -29.08 15.57 -2.97
N ASN A 82 -28.43 14.55 -2.40
CA ASN A 82 -27.87 14.55 -1.05
C ASN A 82 -26.35 14.41 -1.13
N PRO A 83 -25.59 15.51 -1.27
CA PRO A 83 -24.15 15.44 -1.41
C PRO A 83 -23.53 14.88 -0.12
N PRO A 84 -22.54 13.99 -0.23
CA PRO A 84 -21.75 13.57 0.92
C PRO A 84 -21.13 14.79 1.60
N HIS A 85 -21.18 14.82 2.93
CA HIS A 85 -20.62 15.94 3.68
C HIS A 85 -19.11 15.74 3.79
N PHE A 86 -18.33 16.36 2.89
CA PHE A 86 -16.86 16.36 2.96
C PHE A 86 -16.37 17.67 3.56
N THR A 87 -15.64 17.56 4.67
CA THR A 87 -14.91 18.70 5.26
C THR A 87 -13.57 18.95 4.56
N GLY A 88 -13.06 17.96 3.82
CA GLY A 88 -11.80 17.99 3.07
C GLY A 88 -11.80 16.90 1.99
N PHE A 89 -10.63 16.29 1.77
CA PHE A 89 -10.50 15.14 0.90
C PHE A 89 -10.17 13.89 1.74
N GLU A 90 -10.88 12.79 1.52
CA GLU A 90 -10.83 11.59 2.35
C GLU A 90 -10.45 10.34 1.55
N ILE A 91 -9.76 9.38 2.20
CA ILE A 91 -9.61 8.03 1.66
C ILE A 91 -10.69 7.16 2.32
N ARG A 92 -11.60 6.62 1.50
CA ARG A 92 -12.65 5.73 1.98
C ARG A 92 -12.23 4.26 1.91
N GLU A 93 -12.93 3.45 2.67
CA GLU A 93 -12.86 2.00 2.55
C GLU A 93 -13.30 1.55 1.17
N SER A 94 -12.72 0.45 0.71
CA SER A 94 -13.01 -0.11 -0.61
C SER A 94 -14.39 -0.78 -0.62
N GLU A 95 -15.10 -0.64 -1.74
CA GLU A 95 -16.38 -1.29 -1.98
C GLU A 95 -16.17 -2.59 -2.76
N ASN A 96 -16.89 -3.66 -2.36
CA ASN A 96 -16.82 -4.96 -3.03
C ASN A 96 -17.83 -5.00 -4.18
N ASN A 97 -17.38 -4.70 -5.39
CA ASN A 97 -18.14 -4.84 -6.64
C ASN A 97 -17.41 -5.77 -7.61
N ALA A 98 -18.02 -6.09 -8.77
CA ALA A 98 -17.46 -6.97 -9.79
C ALA A 98 -15.97 -6.67 -10.11
N MET A 99 -15.18 -7.71 -10.37
CA MET A 99 -13.72 -7.65 -10.47
C MET A 99 -13.26 -7.35 -11.90
N ASP A 100 -12.74 -6.14 -12.14
CA ASP A 100 -12.08 -5.75 -13.40
C ASP A 100 -10.85 -4.85 -13.11
N THR A 101 -10.04 -5.23 -12.09
CA THR A 101 -8.82 -4.48 -11.74
C THR A 101 -7.59 -5.38 -11.74
N GLN A 102 -6.45 -4.81 -12.12
CA GLN A 102 -5.19 -5.54 -12.18
C GLN A 102 -4.47 -5.50 -10.84
N ILE A 103 -3.95 -6.66 -10.42
CA ILE A 103 -3.04 -6.77 -9.29
C ILE A 103 -1.62 -6.53 -9.78
N VAL A 104 -0.89 -5.66 -9.11
CA VAL A 104 0.53 -5.45 -9.40
C VAL A 104 1.37 -6.58 -8.81
N PRO A 105 2.48 -6.97 -9.48
CA PRO A 105 3.44 -7.91 -8.91
C PRO A 105 4.10 -7.34 -7.66
N ASP A 106 4.76 -8.21 -6.90
CA ASP A 106 5.62 -7.82 -5.81
C ASP A 106 6.75 -6.90 -6.30
N ALA A 107 7.15 -5.95 -5.48
CA ALA A 107 8.22 -5.02 -5.81
C ALA A 107 9.42 -5.22 -4.89
N ALA A 108 10.62 -5.17 -5.48
CA ALA A 108 11.88 -5.23 -4.74
C ALA A 108 11.96 -4.12 -3.68
N THR A 109 12.71 -4.37 -2.61
CA THR A 109 12.92 -3.41 -1.53
C THR A 109 13.48 -2.09 -2.06
N CYS A 110 12.80 -0.99 -1.82
CA CYS A 110 13.24 0.34 -2.25
C CYS A 110 14.40 0.88 -1.38
N PRO A 111 15.20 1.86 -1.88
CA PRO A 111 16.33 2.40 -1.14
C PRO A 111 15.96 2.91 0.26
N ALA A 112 14.81 3.57 0.41
CA ALA A 112 14.37 4.07 1.71
C ALA A 112 14.05 2.95 2.71
N CYS A 113 13.47 1.82 2.26
CA CYS A 113 13.27 0.64 3.11
C CYS A 113 14.58 -0.09 3.40
N LEU A 114 15.51 -0.09 2.46
CA LEU A 114 16.84 -0.63 2.67
C LEU A 114 17.60 0.17 3.75
N ASN A 115 17.50 1.51 3.72
CA ASN A 115 18.06 2.36 4.77
C ASN A 115 17.46 2.04 6.14
N ASP A 116 16.12 1.92 6.26
CA ASP A 116 15.48 1.52 7.52
C ASP A 116 16.01 0.15 8.03
N LEU A 117 16.23 -0.79 7.12
CA LEU A 117 16.69 -2.13 7.45
C LEU A 117 18.12 -2.14 8.04
N PHE A 118 18.98 -1.21 7.64
CA PHE A 118 20.37 -1.14 8.09
C PHE A 118 20.67 0.01 9.08
N ASP A 119 19.71 0.89 9.34
CA ASP A 119 19.83 1.93 10.36
C ASP A 119 19.59 1.33 11.76
N ARG A 120 20.64 1.34 12.59
CA ARG A 120 20.61 0.83 13.98
C ARG A 120 19.64 1.57 14.89
N ASN A 121 19.28 2.81 14.54
CA ASN A 121 18.34 3.63 15.30
C ASN A 121 16.89 3.43 14.84
N ASN A 122 16.69 2.71 13.74
CA ASN A 122 15.34 2.45 13.21
C ASN A 122 14.72 1.24 13.90
N ARG A 123 13.45 1.33 14.27
CA ARG A 123 12.69 0.23 14.89
C ARG A 123 12.54 -1.01 14.01
N ARG A 124 12.83 -0.90 12.70
CA ARG A 124 12.86 -2.00 11.73
C ARG A 124 14.28 -2.47 11.41
N TYR A 125 15.26 -2.11 12.23
CA TYR A 125 16.62 -2.59 12.05
C TYR A 125 16.66 -4.12 11.97
N HIS A 126 17.21 -4.65 10.87
CA HIS A 126 17.27 -6.08 10.54
C HIS A 126 15.91 -6.81 10.49
N TYR A 127 14.80 -6.08 10.32
CA TYR A 127 13.50 -6.68 10.15
C TYR A 127 13.23 -7.04 8.66
N PRO A 128 13.21 -8.35 8.30
CA PRO A 128 13.24 -8.80 6.91
C PRO A 128 11.97 -8.47 6.11
N PHE A 129 10.85 -8.18 6.79
CA PHE A 129 9.58 -7.84 6.16
C PHE A 129 9.33 -6.34 6.07
N THR A 130 10.39 -5.53 6.15
CA THR A 130 10.33 -4.07 5.99
C THR A 130 9.86 -3.71 4.59
N ASN A 131 8.80 -2.90 4.52
CA ASN A 131 8.16 -2.46 3.28
C ASN A 131 7.54 -1.07 3.41
N CYS A 132 7.03 -0.52 2.29
CA CYS A 132 6.24 0.71 2.25
C CYS A 132 5.24 0.67 1.06
N THR A 133 4.62 1.80 0.72
CA THR A 133 3.70 1.89 -0.44
C THR A 133 4.39 1.65 -1.78
N HIS A 134 5.73 1.79 -1.88
CA HIS A 134 6.50 1.67 -3.12
C HIS A 134 7.20 0.31 -3.29
N CYS A 135 7.24 -0.55 -2.26
CA CYS A 135 7.96 -1.82 -2.31
C CYS A 135 7.34 -2.89 -1.41
N GLY A 136 7.82 -4.12 -1.53
CA GLY A 136 7.35 -5.26 -0.76
C GLY A 136 6.25 -6.05 -1.46
N PRO A 137 5.57 -6.93 -0.72
CA PRO A 137 4.62 -7.88 -1.28
C PRO A 137 3.32 -7.21 -1.72
N ARG A 138 2.73 -7.75 -2.80
CA ARG A 138 1.42 -7.38 -3.37
C ARG A 138 0.68 -8.65 -3.77
N PHE A 139 1.09 -9.24 -4.92
CA PHE A 139 0.49 -10.44 -5.46
C PHE A 139 0.60 -11.64 -4.50
N THR A 140 1.77 -11.83 -3.87
CA THR A 140 2.01 -12.98 -2.99
C THR A 140 1.21 -12.97 -1.70
N ILE A 141 0.67 -11.83 -1.28
CA ILE A 141 -0.12 -11.72 -0.05
C ILE A 141 -1.61 -11.54 -0.27
N ILE A 142 -2.06 -11.25 -1.49
CA ILE A 142 -3.47 -10.96 -1.77
C ILE A 142 -4.31 -12.25 -1.71
N LYS A 143 -5.50 -12.15 -1.11
CA LYS A 143 -6.51 -13.23 -1.05
C LYS A 143 -7.75 -12.87 -1.85
N ALA A 144 -8.08 -11.60 -1.95
CA ALA A 144 -9.23 -11.10 -2.68
C ALA A 144 -9.02 -9.63 -3.09
N ILE A 145 -9.78 -9.18 -4.09
CA ILE A 145 -9.89 -7.78 -4.50
C ILE A 145 -11.12 -7.19 -3.80
N PRO A 146 -11.08 -5.89 -3.45
CA PRO A 146 -10.01 -4.89 -3.66
C PRO A 146 -8.80 -5.10 -2.74
N TYR A 147 -7.63 -4.58 -3.15
CA TYR A 147 -6.39 -4.69 -2.40
C TYR A 147 -6.43 -3.84 -1.13
N ASP A 148 -6.93 -4.43 -0.08
CA ASP A 148 -6.97 -3.89 1.28
C ASP A 148 -6.42 -4.92 2.28
N ARG A 149 -5.88 -4.47 3.43
CA ARG A 149 -5.27 -5.35 4.43
C ARG A 149 -6.16 -6.52 4.82
N LYS A 150 -7.47 -6.30 4.98
CA LYS A 150 -8.46 -7.35 5.29
C LYS A 150 -8.55 -8.45 4.23
N ASN A 151 -8.21 -8.12 2.98
CA ASN A 151 -8.20 -9.01 1.83
C ASN A 151 -6.81 -9.57 1.52
N THR A 152 -5.88 -9.52 2.47
CA THR A 152 -4.51 -10.05 2.34
C THR A 152 -4.20 -11.01 3.49
N SER A 153 -3.09 -11.75 3.38
CA SER A 153 -2.55 -12.56 4.49
C SER A 153 -2.17 -11.72 5.71
N MET A 154 -1.99 -10.39 5.54
CA MET A 154 -1.66 -9.46 6.63
C MET A 154 -2.84 -9.19 7.58
N VAL A 155 -4.05 -9.66 7.29
CA VAL A 155 -5.21 -9.57 8.21
C VAL A 155 -4.91 -10.24 9.55
N SER A 156 -4.08 -11.28 9.57
CA SER A 156 -3.68 -12.01 10.79
C SER A 156 -2.66 -11.26 11.65
N PHE A 157 -2.17 -10.11 11.19
CA PHE A 157 -1.17 -9.28 11.86
C PHE A 157 -1.72 -7.88 12.15
N PRO A 158 -2.50 -7.69 13.23
CA PRO A 158 -3.04 -6.38 13.60
C PRO A 158 -1.90 -5.39 13.85
N LEU A 159 -2.07 -4.16 13.38
CA LEU A 159 -1.05 -3.12 13.53
C LEU A 159 -0.86 -2.74 15.01
N CYS A 160 0.39 -2.66 15.49
CA CYS A 160 0.70 -2.00 16.76
C CYS A 160 0.47 -0.48 16.65
N ALA A 161 0.48 0.22 17.79
CA ALA A 161 0.21 1.65 17.86
C ALA A 161 1.08 2.47 16.88
N ASP A 162 2.39 2.20 16.84
CA ASP A 162 3.33 2.91 15.95
C ASP A 162 3.03 2.64 14.48
N CYS A 163 2.81 1.37 14.10
CA CYS A 163 2.45 1.03 12.73
C CYS A 163 1.09 1.58 12.32
N ALA A 164 0.14 1.66 13.26
CA ALA A 164 -1.15 2.30 13.02
C ALA A 164 -1.02 3.82 12.85
N ALA A 165 -0.13 4.47 13.60
CA ALA A 165 0.17 5.89 13.45
C ALA A 165 0.78 6.19 12.06
N GLU A 166 1.80 5.42 11.62
CA GLU A 166 2.37 5.53 10.27
C GLU A 166 1.31 5.30 9.19
N TYR A 167 0.48 4.28 9.36
CA TYR A 167 -0.56 3.92 8.39
C TYR A 167 -1.61 5.03 8.21
N LYS A 168 -1.88 5.81 9.25
CA LYS A 168 -2.85 6.91 9.26
C LYS A 168 -2.23 8.28 8.93
N ASN A 169 -0.90 8.41 8.99
CA ASN A 169 -0.22 9.68 8.78
C ASN A 169 0.05 9.93 7.29
N PRO A 170 -0.59 10.94 6.67
CA PRO A 170 -0.40 11.26 5.25
C PRO A 170 1.05 11.67 4.88
N ALA A 171 1.82 12.15 5.85
CA ALA A 171 3.23 12.51 5.65
C ALA A 171 4.17 11.29 5.68
N ASP A 172 3.70 10.12 6.13
CA ASP A 172 4.50 8.92 6.22
C ASP A 172 4.46 8.11 4.91
N ARG A 173 5.62 7.59 4.47
CA ARG A 173 5.71 6.74 3.28
C ARG A 173 5.01 5.39 3.43
N ARG A 174 4.49 5.06 4.62
CA ARG A 174 3.65 3.90 4.92
C ARG A 174 2.17 4.25 5.05
N PHE A 175 1.80 5.48 4.73
CA PHE A 175 0.41 5.91 4.69
C PHE A 175 -0.41 4.97 3.79
N HIS A 176 -1.41 4.29 4.38
CA HIS A 176 -2.20 3.24 3.71
C HIS A 176 -1.40 2.09 3.07
N ALA A 177 -0.16 1.84 3.50
CA ALA A 177 0.60 0.68 3.05
C ALA A 177 0.01 -0.61 3.65
N GLN A 178 -0.75 -1.36 2.85
CA GLN A 178 -1.47 -2.55 3.32
C GLN A 178 -0.57 -3.61 3.96
N PRO A 179 0.69 -3.87 3.47
CA PRO A 179 1.60 -4.81 4.10
C PRO A 179 2.39 -4.23 5.28
N ASN A 180 2.14 -2.98 5.72
CA ASN A 180 2.90 -2.35 6.81
C ASN A 180 2.99 -3.24 8.04
N ALA A 181 4.20 -3.41 8.56
CA ALA A 181 4.53 -4.22 9.73
C ALA A 181 5.85 -3.79 10.37
N CYS A 182 6.11 -4.28 11.58
CA CYS A 182 7.39 -4.17 12.27
C CYS A 182 7.65 -5.43 13.12
N PRO A 183 8.82 -5.58 13.75
CA PRO A 183 9.11 -6.75 14.58
C PRO A 183 8.10 -7.03 15.70
N VAL A 184 7.34 -6.02 16.14
CA VAL A 184 6.33 -6.17 17.22
C VAL A 184 5.02 -6.76 16.70
N CYS A 185 4.58 -6.37 15.50
CA CYS A 185 3.22 -6.68 15.04
C CYS A 185 3.16 -7.48 13.73
N GLY A 186 4.29 -7.73 13.09
CA GLY A 186 4.34 -8.42 11.81
C GLY A 186 4.82 -9.86 11.90
N PRO A 187 4.99 -10.51 10.75
CA PRO A 187 5.52 -11.86 10.66
C PRO A 187 6.95 -11.95 11.18
N HIS A 188 7.33 -13.15 11.63
CA HIS A 188 8.66 -13.46 12.13
C HIS A 188 9.30 -14.58 11.31
N VAL A 189 10.63 -14.69 11.37
CA VAL A 189 11.39 -15.82 10.84
C VAL A 189 11.99 -16.61 11.99
N TRP A 190 12.14 -17.91 11.79
CA TRP A 190 12.84 -18.82 12.69
C TRP A 190 13.58 -19.87 11.87
N LEU A 191 14.61 -20.45 12.45
CA LEU A 191 15.40 -21.52 11.84
C LEU A 191 15.01 -22.86 12.46
N VAL A 192 14.77 -23.85 11.62
CA VAL A 192 14.53 -25.23 12.04
C VAL A 192 15.62 -26.17 11.50
N ASP A 193 15.84 -27.27 12.19
CA ASP A 193 16.71 -28.35 11.71
C ASP A 193 16.00 -29.18 10.62
N LYS A 194 16.73 -30.18 10.08
CA LYS A 194 16.20 -31.10 9.06
C LYS A 194 15.02 -31.96 9.53
N ARG A 195 14.74 -32.00 10.83
CA ARG A 195 13.61 -32.73 11.43
C ARG A 195 12.44 -31.82 11.77
N GLY A 196 12.57 -30.50 11.52
CA GLY A 196 11.57 -29.51 11.86
C GLY A 196 11.64 -28.98 13.29
N ASN A 197 12.65 -29.35 14.08
CA ASN A 197 12.81 -28.83 15.44
C ASN A 197 13.39 -27.42 15.38
N LEU A 198 12.93 -26.55 16.28
CA LEU A 198 13.44 -25.18 16.41
C LEU A 198 14.92 -25.17 16.72
N ALA A 199 15.72 -24.56 15.86
CA ALA A 199 17.18 -24.45 16.00
C ALA A 199 17.59 -23.04 16.44
N ASP A 200 16.95 -22.00 15.94
CA ASP A 200 17.18 -20.60 16.35
C ASP A 200 15.98 -19.71 16.00
N GLU A 201 15.47 -18.97 16.96
CA GLU A 201 14.45 -17.93 16.75
C GLU A 201 14.95 -16.52 17.10
N LYS A 202 16.07 -16.38 17.81
CA LYS A 202 16.58 -15.08 18.25
C LYS A 202 17.39 -14.38 17.15
N THR A 203 18.22 -15.15 16.45
CA THR A 203 19.09 -14.61 15.40
C THR A 203 19.08 -15.48 14.12
N PRO A 204 17.93 -15.94 13.64
CA PRO A 204 17.82 -16.96 12.58
C PRO A 204 18.52 -16.55 11.29
N ILE A 205 18.45 -15.26 10.89
CA ILE A 205 19.12 -14.74 9.70
C ILE A 205 20.65 -14.81 9.85
N LYS A 206 21.19 -14.39 11.00
CA LYS A 206 22.63 -14.44 11.27
C LYS A 206 23.12 -15.88 11.30
N THR A 207 22.39 -16.75 11.97
CA THR A 207 22.74 -18.19 12.05
C THR A 207 22.70 -18.84 10.68
N THR A 208 21.67 -18.52 9.85
CA THR A 208 21.57 -18.98 8.47
C THR A 208 22.76 -18.51 7.62
N ALA A 209 23.15 -17.24 7.72
CA ALA A 209 24.30 -16.71 7.00
C ALA A 209 25.60 -17.44 7.37
N LEU A 210 25.81 -17.72 8.65
CA LEU A 210 26.96 -18.50 9.12
C LEU A 210 26.96 -19.96 8.60
N LEU A 211 25.81 -20.60 8.53
CA LEU A 211 25.66 -21.94 7.95
C LEU A 211 26.02 -21.93 6.47
N LEU A 212 25.54 -20.95 5.69
CA LEU A 212 25.88 -20.80 4.28
C LEU A 212 27.38 -20.54 4.07
N GLN A 213 28.00 -19.67 4.88
CA GLN A 213 29.46 -19.44 4.84
C GLN A 213 30.29 -20.71 5.12
N ARG A 214 29.73 -21.64 5.90
CA ARG A 214 30.35 -22.95 6.19
C ARG A 214 30.03 -24.02 5.15
N GLY A 215 29.47 -23.65 4.00
CA GLY A 215 29.11 -24.55 2.91
C GLY A 215 27.88 -25.44 3.19
N ARG A 216 27.05 -25.09 4.15
CA ARG A 216 25.79 -25.81 4.42
C ARG A 216 24.68 -25.37 3.45
N ILE A 217 23.79 -26.30 3.14
CA ILE A 217 22.60 -26.04 2.35
C ILE A 217 21.45 -25.65 3.29
N VAL A 218 20.77 -24.56 3.01
CA VAL A 218 19.61 -24.07 3.77
C VAL A 218 18.45 -23.85 2.81
N ALA A 219 17.29 -24.40 3.14
CA ALA A 219 16.05 -24.10 2.45
C ALA A 219 15.40 -22.84 3.08
N VAL A 220 15.06 -21.86 2.26
CA VAL A 220 14.39 -20.64 2.71
C VAL A 220 12.95 -20.68 2.20
N LYS A 221 11.99 -20.64 3.13
CA LYS A 221 10.57 -20.54 2.81
C LYS A 221 10.12 -19.07 2.93
N GLY A 222 9.60 -18.50 1.86
CA GLY A 222 8.97 -17.19 1.86
C GLY A 222 7.58 -17.20 2.48
N ILE A 223 6.99 -16.02 2.60
CA ILE A 223 5.61 -15.83 3.12
C ILE A 223 4.54 -15.78 2.02
N GLY A 224 4.95 -15.77 0.78
CA GLY A 224 4.08 -15.76 -0.40
C GLY A 224 3.76 -17.15 -0.92
#